data_fa28a18ce58261d0ed3ae2f5a4a36b52
#
_entry.id   fa28a18ce58261d0ed3ae2f5a4a36b52
#
_cell.length_a   1.000
_cell.length_b   1.000
_cell.length_c   1.000
_cell.angle_alpha   90.00
_cell.angle_beta   90.00
_cell.angle_gamma   90.00
#
_symmetry.space_group_name_H-M   'P 1'
#
loop_
_entity.id
_entity.type
_entity.pdbx_description
1 polymer ?
#
loop_
_entity_poly.entity_id
_entity_poly.type
_entity_poly.pdbx_seq_one_letter_code
_entity_poly.pdbx_strand_id
1 'polypeptide(L)'
;SSATYLDPLTAFPIAGTPGVSTTDIINYDLRWEWYREAGNNVSVGLFYKDMEAPIESVQSPAQDGPPLIRIANAESGEVYGVEVEFLQDLAFIGDGIWDNLFTTGNITVSDSEIVLDRQNIVEQTGVSAAITNVERRMTGHSQYVLNMQLGYDSDNGEHSASLVYNVFGERILIPGIDGFDDNFEQPFHSLDMVYKYYPDFNSTVTLRVQNILGEDREIEFNDTLLRSETRGTGIRLSYKYDF
;
A
#
# COMPACT_ATOMS: atom_id res chain seq x y z
N SER A 1 5.13 10.43 -30.39
CA SER A 1 6.24 9.77 -29.70
C SER A 1 5.87 9.63 -28.23
N SER A 2 5.76 8.40 -27.75
CA SER A 2 5.58 8.14 -26.32
C SER A 2 6.90 8.37 -25.59
N ALA A 3 6.88 9.12 -24.51
CA ALA A 3 8.02 9.23 -23.62
C ALA A 3 8.23 7.88 -22.91
N THR A 4 9.47 7.43 -22.82
CA THR A 4 9.86 6.23 -22.06
C THR A 4 10.73 6.66 -20.90
N TYR A 5 10.47 6.16 -19.73
CA TYR A 5 11.28 6.37 -18.53
C TYR A 5 11.57 5.03 -17.84
N LEU A 6 12.66 4.97 -17.09
CA LEU A 6 13.00 3.79 -16.31
C LEU A 6 12.32 3.91 -14.92
N ASP A 7 11.50 2.94 -14.57
CA ASP A 7 10.95 2.84 -13.22
C ASP A 7 12.07 2.42 -12.24
N PRO A 8 12.41 3.24 -11.26
CA PRO A 8 13.47 2.93 -10.30
C PRO A 8 13.12 1.72 -9.42
N LEU A 9 11.85 1.39 -9.30
CA LEU A 9 11.34 0.32 -8.46
C LEU A 9 11.53 -1.06 -9.08
N THR A 10 11.11 -1.19 -10.33
CA THR A 10 11.15 -2.44 -11.09
C THR A 10 12.39 -2.59 -11.94
N ALA A 11 13.09 -1.48 -12.24
CA ALA A 11 14.13 -1.36 -13.25
C ALA A 11 13.64 -1.69 -14.69
N PHE A 12 12.31 -1.70 -14.91
CA PHE A 12 11.75 -1.83 -16.25
C PHE A 12 11.48 -0.47 -16.89
N PRO A 13 11.65 -0.33 -18.20
CA PRO A 13 11.22 0.86 -18.90
C PRO A 13 9.69 0.90 -18.96
N ILE A 14 9.12 2.07 -18.68
CA ILE A 14 7.68 2.35 -18.81
C ILE A 14 7.48 3.31 -19.96
N ALA A 15 6.56 3.00 -20.85
CA ALA A 15 6.17 3.86 -21.95
C ALA A 15 4.69 4.24 -21.86
N GLY A 16 4.42 5.53 -22.08
CA GLY A 16 3.05 6.01 -22.21
C GLY A 16 2.36 5.51 -23.48
N THR A 17 1.05 5.37 -23.41
CA THR A 17 0.18 4.95 -24.52
C THR A 17 -0.74 6.12 -24.90
N PRO A 18 -0.62 6.68 -26.10
CA PRO A 18 -1.38 7.87 -26.50
C PRO A 18 -2.88 7.69 -26.59
N GLY A 19 -3.37 6.46 -26.66
CA GLY A 19 -4.79 6.10 -26.83
C GLY A 19 -5.55 5.80 -25.53
N VAL A 20 -4.94 5.98 -24.38
CA VAL A 20 -5.60 5.69 -23.08
C VAL A 20 -6.72 6.69 -22.82
N SER A 21 -7.91 6.19 -22.55
CA SER A 21 -9.09 6.96 -22.17
C SER A 21 -9.23 7.06 -20.63
N THR A 22 -10.16 7.88 -20.17
CA THR A 22 -10.54 7.98 -18.77
C THR A 22 -11.29 6.74 -18.32
N THR A 23 -11.11 6.35 -17.05
CA THR A 23 -11.89 5.30 -16.40
C THR A 23 -13.16 5.90 -15.80
N ASP A 24 -14.30 5.28 -16.03
CA ASP A 24 -15.54 5.60 -15.33
C ASP A 24 -15.71 4.64 -14.12
N ILE A 25 -16.00 5.20 -12.95
CA ILE A 25 -16.07 4.43 -11.71
C ILE A 25 -17.39 4.72 -10.99
N ILE A 26 -18.13 3.66 -10.66
CA ILE A 26 -19.28 3.72 -9.77
C ILE A 26 -18.89 3.11 -8.43
N ASN A 27 -19.05 3.88 -7.34
CA ASN A 27 -18.74 3.44 -6.00
C ASN A 27 -20.03 3.23 -5.20
N TYR A 28 -20.06 2.14 -4.43
CA TYR A 28 -21.08 1.83 -3.46
C TYR A 28 -20.41 1.63 -2.12
N ASP A 29 -20.72 2.48 -1.13
CA ASP A 29 -20.12 2.48 0.19
C ASP A 29 -21.21 2.40 1.25
N LEU A 30 -21.00 1.53 2.24
CA LEU A 30 -21.83 1.44 3.45
C LEU A 30 -20.91 1.47 4.66
N ARG A 31 -21.08 2.46 5.54
CA ARG A 31 -20.27 2.61 6.75
C ARG A 31 -21.15 2.63 7.98
N TRP A 32 -20.76 1.85 8.99
CA TRP A 32 -21.31 1.87 10.32
C TRP A 32 -20.24 2.36 11.29
N GLU A 33 -20.61 3.30 12.19
CA GLU A 33 -19.72 3.88 13.15
C GLU A 33 -20.31 3.76 14.56
N TRP A 34 -19.49 3.37 15.52
CA TRP A 34 -19.86 3.27 16.91
C TRP A 34 -18.91 4.08 17.78
N TYR A 35 -19.45 5.12 18.37
CA TYR A 35 -18.76 5.99 19.33
C TYR A 35 -19.21 5.61 20.73
N ARG A 36 -18.30 5.10 21.55
CA ARG A 36 -18.62 4.64 22.89
C ARG A 36 -18.40 5.74 23.93
N GLU A 37 -17.20 6.30 23.97
CA GLU A 37 -16.76 7.38 24.88
C GLU A 37 -15.73 8.24 24.16
N ALA A 38 -15.34 9.39 24.78
CA ALA A 38 -14.25 10.19 24.20
C ALA A 38 -12.98 9.34 24.07
N GLY A 39 -12.43 9.26 22.85
CA GLY A 39 -11.24 8.44 22.57
C GLY A 39 -11.51 6.97 22.21
N ASN A 40 -12.78 6.54 22.16
CA ASN A 40 -13.13 5.15 21.82
C ASN A 40 -14.12 5.12 20.66
N ASN A 41 -13.67 4.66 19.51
CA ASN A 41 -14.53 4.47 18.34
C ASN A 41 -14.14 3.22 17.56
N VAL A 42 -15.11 2.65 16.90
CA VAL A 42 -14.93 1.58 15.92
C VAL A 42 -15.82 1.88 14.74
N SER A 43 -15.30 1.73 13.54
CA SER A 43 -16.09 1.79 12.32
C SER A 43 -15.87 0.55 11.45
N VAL A 44 -16.89 0.16 10.73
CA VAL A 44 -16.86 -0.91 9.75
C VAL A 44 -17.44 -0.38 8.45
N GLY A 45 -16.65 -0.42 7.40
CA GLY A 45 -17.03 -0.04 6.06
C GLY A 45 -17.11 -1.26 5.13
N LEU A 46 -18.11 -1.28 4.27
CA LEU A 46 -18.21 -2.17 3.12
C LEU A 46 -18.13 -1.31 1.87
N PHE A 47 -17.35 -1.72 0.90
CA PHE A 47 -17.24 -1.00 -0.36
C PHE A 47 -17.25 -1.94 -1.56
N TYR A 48 -17.80 -1.44 -2.65
CA TYR A 48 -17.75 -2.06 -3.96
C TYR A 48 -17.54 -0.99 -5.01
N LYS A 49 -16.61 -1.22 -5.92
CA LYS A 49 -16.28 -0.32 -7.03
C LYS A 49 -16.43 -1.10 -8.32
N ASP A 50 -17.22 -0.55 -9.22
CA ASP A 50 -17.39 -1.03 -10.59
C ASP A 50 -16.71 -0.03 -11.54
N MET A 51 -15.86 -0.53 -12.42
CA MET A 51 -15.01 0.29 -13.26
C MET A 51 -15.17 -0.09 -14.73
N GLU A 52 -15.45 0.89 -15.55
CA GLU A 52 -15.40 0.78 -17.01
C GLU A 52 -14.08 1.36 -17.52
N ALA A 53 -13.41 0.63 -18.38
CA ALA A 53 -12.11 1.00 -18.95
C ALA A 53 -11.03 1.36 -17.90
N PRO A 54 -10.81 0.56 -16.83
CA PRO A 54 -9.76 0.87 -15.86
C PRO A 54 -8.38 0.87 -16.52
N ILE A 55 -7.52 1.77 -16.04
CA ILE A 55 -6.16 1.90 -16.55
C ILE A 55 -5.29 0.85 -15.85
N GLU A 56 -4.67 -0.01 -16.65
CA GLU A 56 -3.85 -1.12 -16.19
C GLU A 56 -2.47 -1.17 -16.84
N SER A 57 -1.52 -1.78 -16.13
CA SER A 57 -0.21 -2.09 -16.67
C SER A 57 -0.26 -3.37 -17.50
N VAL A 58 0.37 -3.35 -18.65
CA VAL A 58 0.56 -4.51 -19.51
C VAL A 58 2.03 -4.61 -19.91
N GLN A 59 2.56 -5.83 -19.96
CA GLN A 59 3.92 -6.07 -20.37
C GLN A 59 4.01 -6.30 -21.89
N SER A 60 5.01 -5.71 -22.51
CA SER A 60 5.34 -5.89 -23.93
C SER A 60 6.69 -6.56 -24.02
N PRO A 61 6.84 -7.68 -24.77
CA PRO A 61 8.15 -8.26 -25.01
C PRO A 61 9.04 -7.27 -25.76
N ALA A 62 10.30 -7.19 -25.38
CA ALA A 62 11.32 -6.44 -26.12
C ALA A 62 12.11 -7.39 -27.01
N GLN A 63 12.48 -6.94 -28.22
CA GLN A 63 13.34 -7.76 -29.09
C GLN A 63 14.77 -7.86 -28.55
N ASP A 64 15.25 -6.77 -27.94
CA ASP A 64 16.55 -6.70 -27.28
C ASP A 64 16.39 -5.90 -25.97
N GLY A 65 16.72 -6.48 -24.83
CA GLY A 65 16.68 -5.82 -23.51
C GLY A 65 15.50 -6.23 -22.62
N PRO A 66 15.29 -5.52 -21.50
CA PRO A 66 14.22 -5.84 -20.58
C PRO A 66 12.85 -5.57 -21.21
N PRO A 67 11.80 -6.30 -20.79
CA PRO A 67 10.43 -6.05 -21.24
C PRO A 67 10.02 -4.59 -20.96
N LEU A 68 9.14 -4.08 -21.82
CA LEU A 68 8.59 -2.73 -21.70
C LEU A 68 7.22 -2.78 -21.03
N ILE A 69 7.03 -2.03 -19.96
CA ILE A 69 5.71 -1.85 -19.35
C ILE A 69 4.97 -0.75 -20.13
N ARG A 70 3.74 -1.02 -20.51
CA ARG A 70 2.81 -0.08 -21.12
C ARG A 70 1.58 0.07 -20.27
N ILE A 71 0.89 1.17 -20.44
CA ILE A 71 -0.38 1.45 -19.78
C ILE A 71 -1.47 1.32 -20.85
N ALA A 72 -2.52 0.59 -20.55
CA ALA A 72 -3.67 0.40 -21.44
C ALA A 72 -4.97 0.40 -20.64
N ASN A 73 -6.12 0.64 -21.31
CA ASN A 73 -7.41 0.42 -20.69
C ASN A 73 -7.78 -1.06 -20.75
N ALA A 74 -8.11 -1.63 -19.61
CA ALA A 74 -8.81 -2.91 -19.53
C ALA A 74 -10.27 -2.74 -20.03
N GLU A 75 -11.00 -3.83 -20.21
CA GLU A 75 -12.41 -3.81 -20.57
C GLU A 75 -13.25 -3.39 -19.36
N SER A 76 -13.04 -4.06 -18.24
CA SER A 76 -13.75 -3.81 -16.99
C SER A 76 -12.88 -4.13 -15.79
N GLY A 77 -13.30 -3.67 -14.62
CA GLY A 77 -12.69 -4.05 -13.36
C GLY A 77 -13.63 -3.86 -12.20
N GLU A 78 -13.41 -4.62 -11.15
CA GLU A 78 -14.13 -4.48 -9.89
C GLU A 78 -13.17 -4.58 -8.69
N VAL A 79 -13.53 -3.87 -7.61
CA VAL A 79 -12.86 -3.97 -6.31
C VAL A 79 -13.92 -3.99 -5.24
N TYR A 80 -13.83 -4.91 -4.31
CA TYR A 80 -14.74 -4.99 -3.18
C TYR A 80 -14.01 -5.39 -1.90
N GLY A 81 -14.55 -4.96 -0.77
CA GLY A 81 -13.89 -5.27 0.47
C GLY A 81 -14.58 -4.74 1.71
N VAL A 82 -13.90 -4.99 2.82
CA VAL A 82 -14.29 -4.57 4.16
C VAL A 82 -13.13 -3.79 4.77
N GLU A 83 -13.46 -2.67 5.39
CA GLU A 83 -12.52 -1.88 6.18
C GLU A 83 -13.01 -1.78 7.62
N VAL A 84 -12.11 -2.01 8.57
CA VAL A 84 -12.35 -1.80 9.99
C VAL A 84 -11.36 -0.77 10.49
N GLU A 85 -11.86 0.30 11.11
CA GLU A 85 -11.03 1.31 11.77
C GLU A 85 -11.38 1.35 13.26
N PHE A 86 -10.40 1.61 14.09
CA PHE A 86 -10.62 1.73 15.52
C PHE A 86 -9.65 2.73 16.16
N LEU A 87 -10.13 3.36 17.21
CA LEU A 87 -9.35 4.07 18.22
C LEU A 87 -9.84 3.59 19.57
N GLN A 88 -8.94 3.08 20.41
CA GLN A 88 -9.27 2.50 21.69
C GLN A 88 -8.27 2.91 22.77
N ASP A 89 -8.77 3.55 23.80
CA ASP A 89 -8.10 3.74 25.07
C ASP A 89 -7.93 2.36 25.77
N LEU A 90 -6.80 2.12 26.42
CA LEU A 90 -6.50 0.85 27.05
C LEU A 90 -6.68 0.84 28.58
N ALA A 91 -7.19 1.92 29.18
CA ALA A 91 -7.49 2.02 30.60
C ALA A 91 -8.41 0.91 31.13
N PHE A 92 -9.23 0.30 30.27
CA PHE A 92 -10.08 -0.83 30.65
C PHE A 92 -9.32 -2.13 31.02
N ILE A 93 -8.03 -2.23 30.69
CA ILE A 93 -7.19 -3.39 30.98
C ILE A 93 -6.74 -3.37 32.45
N GLY A 94 -6.51 -2.19 33.02
CA GLY A 94 -6.06 -1.99 34.39
C GLY A 94 -5.60 -0.59 34.67
N ASP A 95 -5.19 -0.31 35.90
CA ASP A 95 -4.70 1.01 36.32
C ASP A 95 -3.21 1.21 36.00
N GLY A 96 -2.74 2.45 36.13
CA GLY A 96 -1.32 2.84 36.01
C GLY A 96 -0.91 3.07 34.57
N ILE A 97 0.00 2.28 34.02
CA ILE A 97 0.48 2.51 32.62
C ILE A 97 -0.64 2.40 31.61
N TRP A 98 -1.68 1.59 31.88
CA TRP A 98 -2.80 1.36 30.97
C TRP A 98 -3.67 2.61 30.79
N ASP A 99 -3.70 3.52 31.79
CA ASP A 99 -4.42 4.79 31.71
C ASP A 99 -3.84 5.74 30.65
N ASN A 100 -2.57 5.52 30.29
CA ASN A 100 -1.78 6.35 29.40
C ASN A 100 -1.58 5.71 28.03
N LEU A 101 -2.07 4.49 27.81
CA LEU A 101 -1.94 3.74 26.59
C LEU A 101 -3.21 3.83 25.74
N PHE A 102 -3.02 3.98 24.44
CA PHE A 102 -4.11 3.88 23.47
C PHE A 102 -3.63 3.12 22.22
N THR A 103 -4.56 2.54 21.50
CA THR A 103 -4.28 1.93 20.21
C THR A 103 -5.22 2.48 19.16
N THR A 104 -4.70 2.67 17.95
CA THR A 104 -5.48 3.05 16.78
C THR A 104 -5.01 2.25 15.57
N GLY A 105 -5.89 2.01 14.65
CA GLY A 105 -5.50 1.30 13.43
C GLY A 105 -6.64 1.14 12.45
N ASN A 106 -6.27 0.65 11.28
CA ASN A 106 -7.22 0.17 10.29
C ASN A 106 -6.75 -1.15 9.68
N ILE A 107 -7.73 -1.97 9.33
CA ILE A 107 -7.55 -3.23 8.63
C ILE A 107 -8.48 -3.19 7.42
N THR A 108 -7.92 -3.36 6.23
CA THR A 108 -8.70 -3.51 4.99
C THR A 108 -8.45 -4.90 4.45
N VAL A 109 -9.52 -5.62 4.13
CA VAL A 109 -9.46 -6.88 3.39
C VAL A 109 -10.31 -6.69 2.14
N SER A 110 -9.71 -6.89 0.98
CA SER A 110 -10.38 -6.65 -0.30
C SER A 110 -9.88 -7.59 -1.37
N ASP A 111 -10.68 -7.76 -2.41
CA ASP A 111 -10.26 -8.42 -3.63
C ASP A 111 -10.58 -7.55 -4.83
N SER A 112 -9.93 -7.83 -5.95
CA SER A 112 -10.14 -7.13 -7.20
C SER A 112 -10.01 -8.07 -8.37
N GLU A 113 -10.77 -7.78 -9.41
CA GLU A 113 -10.66 -8.47 -10.69
C GLU A 113 -10.65 -7.43 -11.81
N ILE A 114 -9.82 -7.65 -12.80
CA ILE A 114 -9.86 -6.94 -14.08
C ILE A 114 -9.99 -7.92 -15.23
N VAL A 115 -10.69 -7.49 -16.26
CA VAL A 115 -10.81 -8.21 -17.51
C VAL A 115 -10.15 -7.40 -18.61
N LEU A 116 -9.20 -8.03 -19.32
CA LEU A 116 -8.46 -7.43 -20.43
C LEU A 116 -9.02 -7.93 -21.76
N ASP A 117 -9.46 -7.02 -22.62
CA ASP A 117 -9.70 -7.35 -24.02
C ASP A 117 -8.39 -7.29 -24.81
N ARG A 118 -7.91 -8.45 -25.24
CA ARG A 118 -6.66 -8.59 -26.02
C ARG A 118 -6.66 -7.75 -27.28
N GLN A 119 -7.78 -7.70 -28.02
CA GLN A 119 -7.85 -6.94 -29.25
C GLN A 119 -7.72 -5.44 -28.98
N ASN A 120 -8.43 -4.94 -27.99
CA ASN A 120 -8.36 -3.54 -27.59
C ASN A 120 -6.94 -3.14 -27.13
N ILE A 121 -6.26 -4.00 -26.36
CA ILE A 121 -4.89 -3.73 -25.94
C ILE A 121 -3.92 -3.70 -27.13
N VAL A 122 -4.06 -4.62 -28.08
CA VAL A 122 -3.27 -4.60 -29.32
C VAL A 122 -3.47 -3.29 -30.10
N GLU A 123 -4.71 -2.83 -30.22
CA GLU A 123 -5.04 -1.58 -30.89
C GLU A 123 -4.42 -0.36 -30.19
N GLN A 124 -4.48 -0.33 -28.84
CA GLN A 124 -3.93 0.77 -28.04
C GLN A 124 -2.40 0.79 -28.02
N THR A 125 -1.77 -0.37 -27.86
CA THR A 125 -0.34 -0.48 -27.54
C THR A 125 0.52 -0.92 -28.71
N GLY A 126 -0.07 -1.52 -29.73
CA GLY A 126 0.64 -2.20 -30.84
C GLY A 126 1.31 -3.50 -30.40
N VAL A 127 1.04 -3.99 -29.21
CA VAL A 127 1.61 -5.24 -28.65
C VAL A 127 0.76 -6.40 -29.13
N SER A 128 1.31 -7.22 -30.03
CA SER A 128 0.63 -8.42 -30.52
C SER A 128 0.99 -9.63 -29.65
N ALA A 129 0.00 -10.40 -29.25
CA ALA A 129 0.06 -11.82 -28.90
C ALA A 129 0.53 -12.23 -27.49
N ALA A 130 1.20 -11.42 -26.71
CA ALA A 130 1.83 -11.88 -25.47
C ALA A 130 0.93 -11.88 -24.22
N ILE A 131 -0.27 -11.27 -24.29
CA ILE A 131 -1.14 -11.11 -23.12
C ILE A 131 -1.91 -12.42 -22.89
N THR A 132 -1.54 -13.14 -21.86
CA THR A 132 -2.16 -14.43 -21.50
C THR A 132 -3.02 -14.34 -20.25
N ASN A 133 -2.66 -13.49 -19.28
CA ASN A 133 -3.42 -13.25 -18.06
C ASN A 133 -4.49 -12.18 -18.29
N VAL A 134 -5.60 -12.57 -18.92
CA VAL A 134 -6.71 -11.65 -19.28
C VAL A 134 -7.66 -11.38 -18.14
N GLU A 135 -7.72 -12.26 -17.15
CA GLU A 135 -8.49 -12.12 -15.92
C GLU A 135 -7.51 -12.27 -14.75
N ARG A 136 -7.36 -11.22 -13.94
CA ARG A 136 -6.43 -11.20 -12.82
C ARG A 136 -6.77 -10.11 -11.83
N ARG A 137 -6.12 -10.12 -10.67
CA ARG A 137 -6.14 -8.97 -9.75
C ARG A 137 -5.56 -7.71 -10.42
N MET A 138 -6.01 -6.56 -9.98
CA MET A 138 -5.43 -5.28 -10.41
C MET A 138 -3.96 -5.18 -10.03
N THR A 139 -3.15 -4.59 -10.92
CA THR A 139 -1.76 -4.29 -10.63
C THR A 139 -1.66 -3.34 -9.43
N GLY A 140 -0.82 -3.70 -8.45
CA GLY A 140 -0.61 -2.93 -7.23
C GLY A 140 -1.67 -3.12 -6.14
N HIS A 141 -2.73 -3.92 -6.38
CA HIS A 141 -3.75 -4.22 -5.38
C HIS A 141 -3.28 -5.33 -4.42
N SER A 142 -3.32 -5.05 -3.12
CA SER A 142 -3.07 -6.02 -2.05
C SER A 142 -4.39 -6.48 -1.44
N GLN A 143 -4.52 -7.78 -1.21
CA GLN A 143 -5.75 -8.35 -0.62
C GLN A 143 -5.96 -7.95 0.85
N TYR A 144 -4.91 -7.53 1.54
CA TYR A 144 -5.03 -6.95 2.87
C TYR A 144 -4.02 -5.84 3.10
N VAL A 145 -4.43 -4.86 3.90
CA VAL A 145 -3.58 -3.80 4.44
C VAL A 145 -3.91 -3.67 5.92
N LEU A 146 -2.88 -3.64 6.76
CA LEU A 146 -3.00 -3.39 8.20
C LEU A 146 -2.09 -2.24 8.58
N ASN A 147 -2.65 -1.22 9.22
CA ASN A 147 -1.92 -0.16 9.89
C ASN A 147 -2.34 -0.13 11.35
N MET A 148 -1.39 -0.17 12.27
CA MET A 148 -1.63 -0.24 13.70
C MET A 148 -0.65 0.65 14.45
N GLN A 149 -1.13 1.38 15.42
CA GLN A 149 -0.32 2.20 16.31
C GLN A 149 -0.67 1.89 17.76
N LEU A 150 0.36 1.66 18.56
CA LEU A 150 0.29 1.71 20.02
C LEU A 150 0.90 3.04 20.48
N GLY A 151 0.12 3.87 21.16
CA GLY A 151 0.53 5.16 21.67
C GLY A 151 0.59 5.17 23.18
N TYR A 152 1.48 6.00 23.71
CA TYR A 152 1.63 6.29 25.13
C TYR A 152 1.82 7.79 25.31
N ASP A 153 1.05 8.40 26.21
CA ASP A 153 1.22 9.79 26.65
C ASP A 153 1.27 9.83 28.18
N SER A 154 2.33 10.41 28.73
CA SER A 154 2.53 10.50 30.19
C SER A 154 1.56 11.50 30.84
N ASP A 155 1.16 11.24 32.08
CA ASP A 155 0.24 12.11 32.86
C ASP A 155 0.72 13.55 32.98
N ASN A 156 2.04 13.76 33.09
CA ASN A 156 2.65 15.08 33.17
C ASN A 156 2.82 15.77 31.82
N GLY A 157 2.49 15.07 30.70
CA GLY A 157 2.65 15.60 29.35
C GLY A 157 4.09 15.73 28.86
N GLU A 158 5.09 15.27 29.63
CA GLU A 158 6.51 15.41 29.28
C GLU A 158 6.99 14.33 28.29
N HIS A 159 6.30 13.20 28.20
CA HIS A 159 6.71 12.07 27.37
C HIS A 159 5.57 11.57 26.49
N SER A 160 5.87 11.37 25.22
CA SER A 160 4.96 10.70 24.27
C SER A 160 5.77 9.65 23.49
N ALA A 161 5.19 8.48 23.31
CA ALA A 161 5.78 7.42 22.52
C ALA A 161 4.75 6.79 21.60
N SER A 162 5.16 6.39 20.41
CA SER A 162 4.31 5.59 19.52
C SER A 162 5.13 4.52 18.82
N LEU A 163 4.54 3.34 18.74
CA LEU A 163 5.01 2.21 17.96
C LEU A 163 4.01 2.01 16.82
N VAL A 164 4.49 2.08 15.58
CA VAL A 164 3.66 2.03 14.38
C VAL A 164 4.05 0.82 13.56
N TYR A 165 3.09 -0.05 13.32
CA TYR A 165 3.24 -1.22 12.47
C TYR A 165 2.37 -1.10 11.24
N ASN A 166 2.96 -1.35 10.06
CA ASN A 166 2.26 -1.37 8.79
C ASN A 166 2.64 -2.62 8.02
N VAL A 167 1.67 -3.22 7.35
CA VAL A 167 1.88 -4.30 6.40
C VAL A 167 0.86 -4.24 5.29
N PHE A 168 1.27 -4.55 4.08
CA PHE A 168 0.39 -4.87 2.96
C PHE A 168 0.65 -6.30 2.50
N GLY A 169 -0.38 -6.95 1.98
CA GLY A 169 -0.27 -8.29 1.39
C GLY A 169 0.44 -8.27 0.04
N GLU A 170 0.78 -9.44 -0.43
CA GLU A 170 1.33 -9.63 -1.77
C GLU A 170 0.50 -8.92 -2.83
N ARG A 171 1.19 -8.32 -3.83
CA ARG A 171 0.54 -7.63 -4.94
C ARG A 171 1.28 -7.82 -6.26
N ILE A 172 0.51 -7.87 -7.35
CA ILE A 172 1.08 -7.92 -8.68
C ILE A 172 1.83 -6.60 -8.94
N LEU A 173 3.12 -6.69 -9.21
CA LEU A 173 3.94 -5.54 -9.57
C LEU A 173 4.10 -5.42 -11.09
N ILE A 174 4.33 -6.56 -11.75
CA ILE A 174 4.49 -6.63 -13.20
C ILE A 174 3.65 -7.81 -13.69
N PRO A 175 2.63 -7.59 -14.53
CA PRO A 175 1.81 -8.67 -15.07
C PRO A 175 2.62 -9.58 -16.00
N GLY A 176 2.35 -10.87 -15.94
CA GLY A 176 2.98 -11.88 -16.79
C GLY A 176 2.52 -11.83 -18.25
N ILE A 177 3.33 -12.43 -19.12
CA ILE A 177 3.07 -12.56 -20.57
C ILE A 177 3.49 -13.95 -21.07
N ASP A 178 3.04 -14.33 -22.23
CA ASP A 178 3.43 -15.57 -22.92
C ASP A 178 3.21 -16.85 -22.08
N GLY A 179 2.21 -16.85 -21.20
CA GLY A 179 1.91 -17.97 -20.30
C GLY A 179 2.77 -18.02 -19.04
N PHE A 180 3.62 -17.03 -18.82
CA PHE A 180 4.32 -16.87 -17.55
C PHE A 180 3.40 -16.20 -16.51
N ASP A 181 3.65 -16.54 -15.24
CA ASP A 181 2.96 -15.92 -14.10
C ASP A 181 3.37 -14.45 -13.90
N ASP A 182 2.58 -13.74 -13.09
CA ASP A 182 2.87 -12.37 -12.70
C ASP A 182 4.10 -12.30 -11.77
N ASN A 183 4.74 -11.14 -11.74
CA ASN A 183 5.78 -10.85 -10.75
C ASN A 183 5.14 -10.17 -9.55
N PHE A 184 5.42 -10.68 -8.38
CA PHE A 184 4.80 -10.23 -7.14
C PHE A 184 5.78 -9.46 -6.27
N GLU A 185 5.32 -8.32 -5.75
CA GLU A 185 5.93 -7.70 -4.59
C GLU A 185 5.43 -8.42 -3.34
N GLN A 186 6.37 -8.92 -2.54
CA GLN A 186 6.09 -9.67 -1.33
C GLN A 186 5.57 -8.76 -0.21
N PRO A 187 4.84 -9.30 0.77
CA PRO A 187 4.40 -8.54 1.92
C PRO A 187 5.58 -7.83 2.60
N PHE A 188 5.42 -6.53 2.86
CA PHE A 188 6.45 -5.74 3.54
C PHE A 188 5.95 -5.32 4.92
N HIS A 189 6.67 -5.76 5.96
CA HIS A 189 6.36 -5.49 7.37
C HIS A 189 7.23 -4.32 7.86
N SER A 190 6.64 -3.20 8.19
CA SER A 190 7.33 -2.04 8.75
C SER A 190 6.95 -1.85 10.21
N LEU A 191 7.94 -1.76 11.08
CA LEU A 191 7.78 -1.39 12.48
C LEU A 191 8.66 -0.18 12.78
N ASP A 192 8.02 0.93 13.13
CA ASP A 192 8.67 2.20 13.43
C ASP A 192 8.36 2.63 14.86
N MET A 193 9.29 3.32 15.51
CA MET A 193 9.09 3.94 16.82
C MET A 193 9.38 5.44 16.76
N VAL A 194 8.53 6.21 17.41
CA VAL A 194 8.75 7.63 17.65
C VAL A 194 8.63 7.88 19.15
N TYR A 195 9.65 8.48 19.74
CA TYR A 195 9.61 8.95 21.13
C TYR A 195 9.87 10.44 21.17
N LYS A 196 9.06 11.17 21.92
CA LYS A 196 9.17 12.60 22.12
C LYS A 196 9.31 12.90 23.60
N TYR A 197 10.23 13.81 23.92
CA TYR A 197 10.42 14.37 25.24
C TYR A 197 10.25 15.89 25.18
N TYR A 198 9.42 16.42 26.04
CA TYR A 198 9.09 17.84 26.16
C TYR A 198 9.68 18.38 27.49
N PRO A 199 10.97 18.80 27.51
CA PRO A 199 11.60 19.32 28.74
C PRO A 199 10.98 20.62 29.24
N ASP A 200 10.38 21.39 28.35
CA ASP A 200 9.63 22.61 28.61
C ASP A 200 8.62 22.88 27.47
N PHE A 201 7.82 23.94 27.62
CA PHE A 201 6.79 24.28 26.64
C PHE A 201 7.30 24.64 25.24
N ASN A 202 8.55 25.02 25.12
CA ASN A 202 9.15 25.51 23.89
C ASN A 202 10.07 24.47 23.23
N SER A 203 10.44 23.41 23.96
CA SER A 203 11.47 22.46 23.54
C SER A 203 10.88 21.07 23.26
N THR A 204 11.31 20.47 22.18
CA THR A 204 10.95 19.08 21.84
C THR A 204 12.19 18.30 21.39
N VAL A 205 12.48 17.20 22.06
CA VAL A 205 13.48 16.22 21.64
C VAL A 205 12.72 15.03 21.02
N THR A 206 13.06 14.64 19.80
CA THR A 206 12.42 13.52 19.12
C THR A 206 13.45 12.48 18.71
N LEU A 207 13.26 11.25 19.15
CA LEU A 207 13.96 10.06 18.66
C LEU A 207 13.02 9.29 17.73
N ARG A 208 13.49 8.97 16.51
CA ARG A 208 12.81 8.09 15.58
C ARG A 208 13.68 6.91 15.24
N VAL A 209 13.10 5.72 15.28
CA VAL A 209 13.71 4.48 14.81
C VAL A 209 12.79 3.91 13.76
N GLN A 210 13.29 3.74 12.54
CA GLN A 210 12.53 3.27 11.39
C GLN A 210 13.01 1.89 10.97
N ASN A 211 12.09 1.07 10.47
CA ASN A 211 12.35 -0.30 10.04
C ASN A 211 13.08 -1.12 11.12
N ILE A 212 12.48 -1.21 12.31
CA ILE A 212 13.06 -1.94 13.48
C ILE A 212 13.20 -3.43 13.16
N LEU A 213 12.31 -3.99 12.34
CA LEU A 213 12.35 -5.39 11.93
C LEU A 213 13.50 -5.70 10.97
N GLY A 214 14.06 -4.66 10.33
CA GLY A 214 15.13 -4.83 9.34
C GLY A 214 14.67 -5.50 8.05
N GLU A 215 13.37 -5.43 7.76
CA GLU A 215 12.79 -6.02 6.56
C GLU A 215 13.31 -5.38 5.28
N ASP A 216 13.55 -6.21 4.30
CA ASP A 216 13.90 -5.83 2.93
C ASP A 216 12.65 -5.92 2.05
N ARG A 217 12.61 -5.09 1.02
CA ARG A 217 11.55 -5.15 0.04
C ARG A 217 11.92 -6.16 -1.04
N GLU A 218 11.07 -7.16 -1.26
CA GLU A 218 11.35 -8.27 -2.15
C GLU A 218 10.35 -8.36 -3.30
N ILE A 219 10.86 -8.71 -4.47
CA ILE A 219 10.08 -8.97 -5.68
C ILE A 219 10.42 -10.38 -6.12
N GLU A 220 9.39 -11.20 -6.32
CA GLU A 220 9.50 -12.60 -6.69
C GLU A 220 8.78 -12.93 -8.00
N PHE A 221 9.27 -13.94 -8.66
CA PHE A 221 8.67 -14.58 -9.83
C PHE A 221 8.76 -16.09 -9.67
N ASN A 222 7.62 -16.79 -9.69
CA ASN A 222 7.55 -18.23 -9.45
C ASN A 222 8.36 -18.67 -8.20
N ASP A 223 8.10 -18.04 -7.07
CA ASP A 223 8.77 -18.28 -5.78
C ASP A 223 10.31 -18.10 -5.85
N THR A 224 10.79 -17.41 -6.86
CA THR A 224 12.20 -17.10 -7.02
C THR A 224 12.44 -15.60 -6.82
N LEU A 225 13.32 -15.27 -5.88
CA LEU A 225 13.70 -13.89 -5.62
C LEU A 225 14.36 -13.26 -6.85
N LEU A 226 13.72 -12.24 -7.43
CA LEU A 226 14.25 -11.46 -8.55
C LEU A 226 15.05 -10.25 -8.06
N ARG A 227 14.56 -9.62 -7.01
CA ARG A 227 15.15 -8.39 -6.48
C ARG A 227 14.85 -8.24 -4.99
N SER A 228 15.86 -7.85 -4.24
CA SER A 228 15.73 -7.38 -2.86
C SER A 228 16.29 -5.96 -2.77
N GLU A 229 15.58 -5.09 -2.08
CA GLU A 229 15.99 -3.72 -1.78
C GLU A 229 16.16 -3.57 -0.27
N THR A 230 17.41 -3.54 0.17
CA THR A 230 17.75 -3.40 1.58
C THR A 230 17.54 -1.96 2.05
N ARG A 231 16.62 -1.77 2.99
CA ARG A 231 16.32 -0.46 3.58
C ARG A 231 17.09 -0.17 4.85
N GLY A 232 17.48 -1.21 5.57
CA GLY A 232 18.16 -1.12 6.85
C GLY A 232 17.34 -0.39 7.93
N THR A 233 17.83 -0.41 9.17
CA THR A 233 17.25 0.33 10.30
C THR A 233 17.78 1.76 10.35
N GLY A 234 16.88 2.74 10.30
CA GLY A 234 17.22 4.17 10.39
C GLY A 234 17.03 4.72 11.80
N ILE A 235 17.97 5.50 12.30
CA ILE A 235 17.86 6.20 13.60
C ILE A 235 18.06 7.69 13.37
N ARG A 236 17.14 8.51 13.90
CA ARG A 236 17.21 9.97 13.83
C ARG A 236 16.91 10.58 15.19
N LEU A 237 17.78 11.47 15.65
CA LEU A 237 17.58 12.33 16.80
C LEU A 237 17.43 13.78 16.33
N SER A 238 16.41 14.49 16.80
CA SER A 238 16.20 15.90 16.49
C SER A 238 15.77 16.68 17.72
N TYR A 239 16.15 17.95 17.73
CA TYR A 239 15.72 18.93 18.72
C TYR A 239 15.04 20.09 18.01
N LYS A 240 13.89 20.52 18.52
CA LYS A 240 13.13 21.68 18.04
C LYS A 240 12.95 22.65 19.20
N TYR A 241 13.10 23.94 18.92
CA TYR A 241 12.77 25.01 19.85
C TYR A 241 11.84 26.01 19.16
N ASP A 242 10.71 26.31 19.79
CA ASP A 242 9.72 27.27 19.32
C ASP A 242 9.94 28.61 20.09
N PHE A 243 10.17 29.70 19.34
CA PHE A 243 10.46 31.03 19.90
C PHE A 243 9.21 31.81 20.28
#